data_ca859599748dbc74f2f6f6778ad2bcdc
#
_entry.id   ca859599748dbc74f2f6f6778ad2bcdc
#
_cell.length_a   1.000
_cell.length_b   1.000
_cell.length_c   1.000
_cell.angle_alpha   90.00
_cell.angle_beta   90.00
_cell.angle_gamma   90.00
#
_symmetry.space_group_name_H-M   'P 1'
#
loop_
_entity.id
_entity.type
_entity.pdbx_description
1 polymer ?
#
loop_
_entity_poly.entity_id
_entity_poly.type
_entity_poly.pdbx_seq_one_letter_code
_entity_poly.pdbx_strand_id
1 'polypeptide(L)'
;PGMAWGNILNRKLGHPVINLGFSGNGKLEEALFDLLSEIDARLYIIDCMPNLAGKEASAVVYQRTLEGVKKLREKSRAPILLVEHDGYSNEFSSESAEESYRVANAELRKAYETLQKEQVPTVYYLTKEEIGMPMDAMVDGVHSTDLGMQQYADSYRKKIGEILHEESEGPTSCIPCKQQRDPYDWYGRHEEILKLNKQSAPEVVMIGNSITHFWGGEPIAHNQFGTESWDKLFKGKRVRNLGFG
;
A
#
# COMPACT_ATOMS: atom_id res chain seq x y z
N PRO A 1 -4.99 0.87 15.62
CA PRO A 1 -3.62 0.40 15.52
C PRO A 1 -2.93 0.88 14.24
N GLY A 2 -1.60 1.02 14.27
CA GLY A 2 -0.81 1.63 13.19
C GLY A 2 -0.82 0.88 11.85
N MET A 3 -1.23 -0.38 11.84
CA MET A 3 -1.28 -1.23 10.65
C MET A 3 -2.66 -1.31 9.99
N ALA A 4 -3.69 -0.67 10.50
CA ALA A 4 -4.93 -0.52 9.73
C ALA A 4 -4.67 0.26 8.43
N TRP A 5 -5.28 -0.16 7.31
CA TRP A 5 -5.00 0.42 6.00
C TRP A 5 -5.20 1.95 5.93
N GLY A 6 -6.19 2.49 6.64
CA GLY A 6 -6.39 3.94 6.73
C GLY A 6 -5.21 4.67 7.39
N ASN A 7 -4.60 4.08 8.42
CA ASN A 7 -3.40 4.65 9.07
C ASN A 7 -2.15 4.53 8.19
N ILE A 8 -2.05 3.45 7.41
CA ILE A 8 -0.97 3.29 6.43
C ILE A 8 -1.11 4.35 5.33
N LEU A 9 -2.32 4.54 4.80
CA LEU A 9 -2.62 5.59 3.82
C LEU A 9 -2.29 6.98 4.35
N ASN A 10 -2.69 7.31 5.58
CA ASN A 10 -2.37 8.60 6.21
C ASN A 10 -0.86 8.89 6.18
N ARG A 11 -0.03 7.88 6.49
CA ARG A 11 1.43 8.03 6.44
C ARG A 11 1.98 8.13 5.01
N LYS A 12 1.38 7.40 4.05
CA LYS A 12 1.86 7.34 2.67
C LYS A 12 1.42 8.51 1.80
N LEU A 13 0.25 9.06 2.07
CA LEU A 13 -0.30 10.18 1.29
C LEU A 13 0.16 11.55 1.83
N GLY A 14 0.61 11.63 3.08
CA GLY A 14 0.88 12.90 3.73
C GLY A 14 -0.39 13.76 3.95
N HIS A 15 -1.57 13.16 3.79
CA HIS A 15 -2.87 13.78 4.00
C HIS A 15 -3.62 13.10 5.14
N PRO A 16 -4.39 13.84 5.96
CA PRO A 16 -5.22 13.24 6.99
C PRO A 16 -6.23 12.26 6.40
N VAL A 17 -6.31 11.06 6.98
CA VAL A 17 -7.31 10.05 6.66
C VAL A 17 -8.24 9.90 7.86
N ILE A 18 -9.51 10.25 7.65
CA ILE A 18 -10.57 10.08 8.66
C ILE A 18 -11.11 8.66 8.50
N ASN A 19 -10.90 7.82 9.50
CA ASN A 19 -11.39 6.44 9.50
C ASN A 19 -12.72 6.35 10.26
N LEU A 20 -13.78 6.08 9.52
CA LEU A 20 -15.15 5.85 10.03
C LEU A 20 -15.53 4.37 9.96
N GLY A 21 -14.59 3.47 10.19
CA GLY A 21 -14.86 2.03 10.27
C GLY A 21 -15.65 1.68 11.53
N PHE A 22 -16.80 1.05 11.34
CA PHE A 22 -17.71 0.64 12.43
C PHE A 22 -17.82 -0.87 12.50
N SER A 23 -16.89 -1.53 13.11
CA SER A 23 -16.77 -3.00 13.26
C SER A 23 -18.11 -3.77 13.13
N GLY A 24 -18.26 -4.56 12.07
CA GLY A 24 -19.49 -5.31 11.76
C GLY A 24 -20.70 -4.47 11.34
N ASN A 25 -20.59 -3.14 11.33
CA ASN A 25 -21.56 -2.17 10.86
C ASN A 25 -20.98 -1.38 9.67
N GLY A 26 -21.62 -0.32 9.24
CA GLY A 26 -21.25 0.35 7.99
C GLY A 26 -21.79 -0.44 6.81
N LYS A 27 -23.13 -0.55 6.77
CA LYS A 27 -23.90 -1.31 5.78
C LYS A 27 -24.63 -0.37 4.81
N LEU A 28 -23.95 0.72 4.44
CA LEU A 28 -24.48 1.76 3.56
C LEU A 28 -25.75 2.41 4.14
N GLU A 29 -25.84 2.57 5.46
CA GLU A 29 -26.97 3.20 6.13
C GLU A 29 -27.05 4.69 5.79
N GLU A 30 -28.24 5.20 5.62
CA GLU A 30 -28.53 6.60 5.30
C GLU A 30 -27.87 7.56 6.31
N ALA A 31 -27.95 7.25 7.61
CA ALA A 31 -27.37 8.07 8.67
C ALA A 31 -25.83 8.22 8.55
N LEU A 32 -25.14 7.24 7.97
CA LEU A 32 -23.70 7.35 7.71
C LEU A 32 -23.41 8.29 6.54
N PHE A 33 -24.22 8.30 5.51
CA PHE A 33 -24.10 9.27 4.42
C PHE A 33 -24.46 10.69 4.86
N ASP A 34 -25.37 10.86 5.82
CA ASP A 34 -25.63 12.15 6.47
C ASP A 34 -24.36 12.65 7.15
N LEU A 35 -23.76 11.83 7.99
CA LEU A 35 -22.50 12.15 8.67
C LEU A 35 -21.36 12.45 7.69
N LEU A 36 -21.18 11.62 6.66
CA LEU A 36 -20.18 11.84 5.62
C LEU A 36 -20.38 13.18 4.90
N SER A 37 -21.64 13.57 4.69
CA SER A 37 -21.98 14.83 4.00
C SER A 37 -21.62 16.09 4.81
N GLU A 38 -21.32 15.97 6.09
CA GLU A 38 -20.87 17.07 6.95
C GLU A 38 -19.34 17.27 6.87
N ILE A 39 -18.60 16.31 6.27
CA ILE A 39 -17.15 16.34 6.18
C ILE A 39 -16.77 16.88 4.81
N ASP A 40 -16.03 17.97 4.76
CA ASP A 40 -15.41 18.48 3.53
C ASP A 40 -14.19 17.63 3.17
N ALA A 41 -14.45 16.47 2.59
CA ALA A 41 -13.42 15.51 2.22
C ALA A 41 -12.93 15.75 0.78
N ARG A 42 -11.65 15.52 0.55
CA ARG A 42 -11.04 15.55 -0.78
C ARG A 42 -11.43 14.32 -1.64
N LEU A 43 -11.77 13.20 -0.98
CA LEU A 43 -12.21 11.94 -1.56
C LEU A 43 -12.98 11.15 -0.50
N TYR A 44 -14.08 10.53 -0.90
CA TYR A 44 -14.80 9.55 -0.07
C TYR A 44 -14.49 8.14 -0.56
N ILE A 45 -14.11 7.23 0.34
CA ILE A 45 -13.92 5.80 0.06
C ILE A 45 -15.01 5.03 0.77
N ILE A 46 -15.85 4.33 0.01
CA ILE A 46 -16.97 3.54 0.50
C ILE A 46 -16.58 2.05 0.40
N ASP A 47 -16.08 1.52 1.50
CA ASP A 47 -15.60 0.15 1.66
C ASP A 47 -16.49 -0.58 2.67
N CYS A 48 -17.65 -1.06 2.21
CA CYS A 48 -18.69 -1.64 3.06
C CYS A 48 -19.03 -3.10 2.72
N MET A 49 -18.53 -3.61 1.61
CA MET A 49 -18.95 -4.92 1.08
C MET A 49 -18.68 -6.11 2.01
N PRO A 50 -17.60 -6.14 2.82
CA PRO A 50 -17.40 -7.22 3.78
C PRO A 50 -18.54 -7.38 4.80
N ASN A 51 -19.25 -6.28 5.14
CA ASN A 51 -20.39 -6.31 6.06
C ASN A 51 -21.75 -6.59 5.35
N LEU A 52 -21.73 -6.70 4.03
CA LEU A 52 -22.90 -6.88 3.17
C LEU A 52 -22.80 -8.16 2.32
N ALA A 53 -21.82 -9.03 2.60
CA ALA A 53 -21.70 -10.33 1.93
C ALA A 53 -22.86 -11.26 2.31
N GLY A 54 -23.27 -12.10 1.35
CA GLY A 54 -24.40 -13.01 1.48
C GLY A 54 -25.70 -12.45 0.89
N LYS A 55 -26.55 -13.34 0.43
CA LYS A 55 -27.77 -13.03 -0.36
C LYS A 55 -28.73 -12.06 0.33
N GLU A 56 -28.94 -12.23 1.64
CA GLU A 56 -29.86 -11.37 2.40
C GLU A 56 -29.25 -9.97 2.62
N ALA A 57 -27.99 -9.93 3.04
CA ALA A 57 -27.31 -8.67 3.31
C ALA A 57 -27.07 -7.85 2.04
N SER A 58 -26.76 -8.50 0.92
CA SER A 58 -26.51 -7.84 -0.36
C SER A 58 -27.76 -7.26 -1.01
N ALA A 59 -28.95 -7.66 -0.61
CA ALA A 59 -30.20 -7.18 -1.20
C ALA A 59 -30.40 -5.66 -1.08
N VAL A 60 -29.75 -5.01 -0.13
CA VAL A 60 -29.83 -3.56 0.07
C VAL A 60 -28.72 -2.77 -0.65
N VAL A 61 -27.68 -3.45 -1.14
CA VAL A 61 -26.45 -2.81 -1.68
C VAL A 61 -26.79 -1.87 -2.83
N TYR A 62 -27.52 -2.34 -3.83
CA TYR A 62 -27.85 -1.55 -5.01
C TYR A 62 -28.56 -0.25 -4.62
N GLN A 63 -29.67 -0.37 -3.90
CA GLN A 63 -30.50 0.79 -3.57
C GLN A 63 -29.78 1.77 -2.64
N ARG A 64 -29.17 1.27 -1.56
CA ARG A 64 -28.45 2.14 -0.61
C ARG A 64 -27.22 2.82 -1.22
N THR A 65 -26.54 2.18 -2.16
CA THR A 65 -25.43 2.82 -2.88
C THR A 65 -25.93 3.98 -3.73
N LEU A 66 -27.02 3.81 -4.49
CA LEU A 66 -27.60 4.90 -5.30
C LEU A 66 -28.03 6.08 -4.43
N GLU A 67 -28.78 5.80 -3.36
CA GLU A 67 -29.29 6.82 -2.44
C GLU A 67 -28.14 7.56 -1.74
N GLY A 68 -27.18 6.81 -1.20
CA GLY A 68 -26.06 7.39 -0.49
C GLY A 68 -25.15 8.25 -1.38
N VAL A 69 -24.85 7.80 -2.60
CA VAL A 69 -24.05 8.59 -3.55
C VAL A 69 -24.80 9.85 -3.96
N LYS A 70 -26.11 9.77 -4.25
CA LYS A 70 -26.92 10.94 -4.60
C LYS A 70 -26.97 11.94 -3.44
N LYS A 71 -27.13 11.46 -2.22
CA LYS A 71 -27.10 12.28 -1.01
C LYS A 71 -25.78 13.02 -0.82
N LEU A 72 -24.64 12.35 -0.99
CA LEU A 72 -23.35 13.03 -0.98
C LEU A 72 -23.23 14.10 -2.07
N ARG A 73 -23.79 13.85 -3.25
CA ARG A 73 -23.76 14.79 -4.38
C ARG A 73 -24.58 16.06 -4.14
N GLU A 74 -25.53 16.05 -3.24
CA GLU A 74 -26.26 17.26 -2.85
C GLU A 74 -25.34 18.31 -2.20
N LYS A 75 -24.30 17.85 -1.48
CA LYS A 75 -23.42 18.73 -0.71
C LYS A 75 -21.96 18.75 -1.19
N SER A 76 -21.49 17.71 -1.89
CA SER A 76 -20.08 17.59 -2.26
C SER A 76 -19.87 17.19 -3.71
N ARG A 77 -18.81 17.76 -4.32
CA ARG A 77 -18.33 17.39 -5.66
C ARG A 77 -17.06 16.52 -5.59
N ALA A 78 -16.59 16.23 -4.39
CA ALA A 78 -15.41 15.38 -4.21
C ALA A 78 -15.60 13.99 -4.83
N PRO A 79 -14.59 13.37 -5.39
CA PRO A 79 -14.66 12.02 -5.91
C PRO A 79 -15.20 11.02 -4.87
N ILE A 80 -15.93 10.01 -5.34
CA ILE A 80 -16.40 8.90 -4.52
C ILE A 80 -15.82 7.61 -5.13
N LEU A 81 -15.11 6.83 -4.33
CA LEU A 81 -14.60 5.53 -4.71
C LEU A 81 -15.43 4.44 -4.05
N LEU A 82 -16.13 3.66 -4.86
CA LEU A 82 -16.85 2.46 -4.44
C LEU A 82 -15.89 1.26 -4.51
N VAL A 83 -15.85 0.44 -3.47
CA VAL A 83 -14.88 -0.64 -3.33
C VAL A 83 -15.59 -1.98 -3.21
N GLU A 84 -15.17 -2.96 -4.02
CA GLU A 84 -15.65 -4.34 -3.94
C GLU A 84 -15.14 -5.05 -2.68
N HIS A 85 -15.79 -6.13 -2.31
CA HIS A 85 -15.25 -7.12 -1.40
C HIS A 85 -14.03 -7.80 -2.05
N ASP A 86 -12.95 -7.95 -1.31
CA ASP A 86 -11.68 -8.52 -1.76
C ASP A 86 -11.66 -10.05 -1.91
N GLY A 87 -12.75 -10.72 -1.53
CA GLY A 87 -12.86 -12.17 -1.52
C GLY A 87 -12.50 -12.80 -0.17
N TYR A 88 -12.43 -14.11 -0.14
CA TYR A 88 -12.05 -14.92 1.02
C TYR A 88 -10.88 -15.85 0.66
N SER A 89 -9.96 -16.10 1.60
CA SER A 89 -8.83 -16.99 1.32
C SER A 89 -9.23 -18.45 1.11
N ASN A 90 -10.44 -18.85 1.56
CA ASN A 90 -11.00 -20.18 1.40
C ASN A 90 -12.00 -20.30 0.22
N GLU A 91 -12.12 -19.29 -0.63
CA GLU A 91 -13.10 -19.29 -1.75
C GLU A 91 -12.93 -20.47 -2.69
N PHE A 92 -11.71 -20.96 -2.90
CA PHE A 92 -11.42 -22.11 -3.76
C PHE A 92 -11.93 -23.46 -3.21
N SER A 93 -12.21 -23.52 -1.90
CA SER A 93 -12.71 -24.73 -1.22
C SER A 93 -14.14 -24.59 -0.70
N SER A 94 -14.76 -23.42 -0.84
CA SER A 94 -16.11 -23.12 -0.36
C SER A 94 -16.90 -22.30 -1.36
N GLU A 95 -17.71 -22.95 -2.14
CA GLU A 95 -18.62 -22.32 -3.11
C GLU A 95 -19.54 -21.28 -2.44
N SER A 96 -20.00 -21.55 -1.22
CA SER A 96 -20.84 -20.61 -0.47
C SER A 96 -20.09 -19.35 -0.04
N ALA A 97 -18.79 -19.45 0.25
CA ALA A 97 -17.97 -18.30 0.55
C ALA A 97 -17.76 -17.43 -0.71
N GLU A 98 -17.44 -18.07 -1.83
CA GLU A 98 -17.30 -17.38 -3.12
C GLU A 98 -18.62 -16.71 -3.55
N GLU A 99 -19.75 -17.41 -3.49
CA GLU A 99 -21.05 -16.86 -3.86
C GLU A 99 -21.42 -15.66 -2.98
N SER A 100 -21.12 -15.69 -1.68
CA SER A 100 -21.53 -14.66 -0.73
C SER A 100 -20.99 -13.27 -1.06
N TYR A 101 -19.71 -13.13 -1.41
CA TYR A 101 -19.15 -11.84 -1.79
C TYR A 101 -19.46 -11.47 -3.25
N ARG A 102 -19.57 -12.45 -4.14
CA ARG A 102 -19.92 -12.21 -5.56
C ARG A 102 -21.29 -11.54 -5.71
N VAL A 103 -22.26 -11.95 -4.91
CA VAL A 103 -23.58 -11.32 -4.91
C VAL A 103 -23.49 -9.86 -4.48
N ALA A 104 -22.76 -9.55 -3.42
CA ALA A 104 -22.56 -8.18 -2.96
C ALA A 104 -21.84 -7.32 -4.01
N ASN A 105 -20.75 -7.82 -4.60
CA ASN A 105 -20.01 -7.12 -5.64
C ASN A 105 -20.85 -6.89 -6.89
N ALA A 106 -21.70 -7.87 -7.28
CA ALA A 106 -22.59 -7.73 -8.42
C ALA A 106 -23.62 -6.60 -8.21
N GLU A 107 -24.20 -6.51 -7.03
CA GLU A 107 -25.16 -5.42 -6.72
C GLU A 107 -24.47 -4.05 -6.63
N LEU A 108 -23.22 -3.99 -6.10
CA LEU A 108 -22.42 -2.77 -6.10
C LEU A 108 -22.08 -2.32 -7.53
N ARG A 109 -21.63 -3.25 -8.37
CA ARG A 109 -21.30 -2.99 -9.78
C ARG A 109 -22.51 -2.47 -10.55
N LYS A 110 -23.67 -3.11 -10.36
CA LYS A 110 -24.92 -2.68 -10.96
C LYS A 110 -25.30 -1.24 -10.51
N ALA A 111 -25.10 -0.90 -9.25
CA ALA A 111 -25.30 0.46 -8.76
C ALA A 111 -24.35 1.44 -9.44
N TYR A 112 -23.05 1.10 -9.51
CA TYR A 112 -22.06 1.92 -10.20
C TYR A 112 -22.42 2.15 -11.67
N GLU A 113 -22.77 1.10 -12.42
CA GLU A 113 -23.18 1.22 -13.81
C GLU A 113 -24.43 2.10 -13.99
N THR A 114 -25.36 2.05 -13.05
CA THR A 114 -26.55 2.92 -13.05
C THR A 114 -26.13 4.37 -12.82
N LEU A 115 -25.26 4.65 -11.86
CA LEU A 115 -24.72 5.99 -11.62
C LEU A 115 -23.98 6.55 -12.84
N GLN A 116 -23.23 5.70 -13.57
CA GLN A 116 -22.58 6.09 -14.82
C GLN A 116 -23.60 6.43 -15.92
N LYS A 117 -24.65 5.62 -16.09
CA LYS A 117 -25.74 5.87 -17.05
C LYS A 117 -26.49 7.15 -16.73
N GLU A 118 -26.70 7.42 -15.46
CA GLU A 118 -27.33 8.67 -14.96
C GLU A 118 -26.37 9.86 -15.01
N GLN A 119 -25.14 9.67 -15.47
CA GLN A 119 -24.09 10.70 -15.57
C GLN A 119 -23.78 11.39 -14.22
N VAL A 120 -23.89 10.65 -13.12
CA VAL A 120 -23.46 11.15 -11.80
C VAL A 120 -21.96 11.35 -11.81
N PRO A 121 -21.46 12.59 -11.58
CA PRO A 121 -20.05 12.89 -11.84
C PRO A 121 -19.13 12.31 -10.77
N THR A 122 -17.89 12.05 -11.14
CA THR A 122 -16.76 11.72 -10.25
C THR A 122 -17.00 10.53 -9.31
N VAL A 123 -17.71 9.50 -9.80
CA VAL A 123 -17.86 8.21 -9.13
C VAL A 123 -16.92 7.21 -9.79
N TYR A 124 -16.09 6.58 -8.98
CA TYR A 124 -15.06 5.63 -9.38
C TYR A 124 -15.30 4.27 -8.73
N TYR A 125 -14.62 3.25 -9.25
CA TYR A 125 -14.81 1.88 -8.82
C TYR A 125 -13.47 1.18 -8.65
N LEU A 126 -13.33 0.37 -7.60
CA LEU A 126 -12.17 -0.47 -7.35
C LEU A 126 -12.62 -1.91 -7.24
N THR A 127 -12.14 -2.75 -8.14
CA THR A 127 -12.52 -4.15 -8.22
C THR A 127 -11.72 -5.03 -7.26
N LYS A 128 -12.23 -6.24 -6.99
CA LYS A 128 -11.51 -7.28 -6.25
C LYS A 128 -10.14 -7.56 -6.86
N GLU A 129 -10.08 -7.64 -8.20
CA GLU A 129 -8.85 -7.92 -8.94
C GLU A 129 -7.84 -6.78 -8.80
N GLU A 130 -8.29 -5.52 -8.79
CA GLU A 130 -7.42 -4.35 -8.57
C GLU A 130 -6.92 -4.27 -7.12
N ILE A 131 -7.71 -4.72 -6.13
CA ILE A 131 -7.27 -4.88 -4.74
C ILE A 131 -6.16 -5.93 -4.69
N GLY A 132 -6.33 -7.06 -5.36
CA GLY A 132 -5.31 -8.08 -5.51
C GLY A 132 -4.87 -8.71 -4.19
N MET A 133 -5.83 -9.00 -3.28
CA MET A 133 -5.54 -9.58 -1.97
C MET A 133 -4.92 -10.97 -2.10
N PRO A 134 -3.67 -11.18 -1.63
CA PRO A 134 -3.05 -12.50 -1.68
C PRO A 134 -3.67 -13.43 -0.63
N MET A 135 -3.69 -14.74 -0.94
CA MET A 135 -4.27 -15.76 -0.06
C MET A 135 -3.66 -15.77 1.34
N ASP A 136 -2.35 -15.53 1.45
CA ASP A 136 -1.60 -15.53 2.71
C ASP A 136 -1.82 -14.25 3.56
N ALA A 137 -2.61 -13.32 3.07
CA ALA A 137 -2.83 -12.03 3.71
C ALA A 137 -4.06 -12.00 4.63
N MET A 138 -4.67 -13.14 4.92
CA MET A 138 -5.83 -13.24 5.81
C MET A 138 -5.53 -14.09 7.05
N VAL A 139 -6.08 -13.69 8.20
CA VAL A 139 -5.87 -14.36 9.49
C VAL A 139 -6.73 -15.62 9.63
N ASP A 140 -8.01 -15.48 9.27
CA ASP A 140 -9.06 -16.49 9.49
C ASP A 140 -9.89 -16.77 8.22
N GLY A 141 -9.35 -16.40 7.09
CA GLY A 141 -10.04 -16.50 5.80
C GLY A 141 -10.84 -15.27 5.41
N VAL A 142 -11.05 -14.34 6.34
CA VAL A 142 -11.89 -13.12 6.15
C VAL A 142 -11.15 -11.84 6.51
N HIS A 143 -10.50 -11.82 7.69
CA HIS A 143 -9.85 -10.61 8.21
C HIS A 143 -8.40 -10.52 7.77
N SER A 144 -8.01 -9.35 7.29
CA SER A 144 -6.67 -9.12 6.79
C SER A 144 -5.61 -9.09 7.89
N THR A 145 -4.46 -9.73 7.62
CA THR A 145 -3.21 -9.57 8.38
C THR A 145 -2.60 -8.19 8.13
N ASP A 146 -1.47 -7.89 8.78
CA ASP A 146 -0.67 -6.69 8.46
C ASP A 146 -0.25 -6.65 6.99
N LEU A 147 0.02 -7.80 6.37
CA LEU A 147 0.30 -7.91 4.93
C LEU A 147 -0.93 -7.52 4.10
N GLY A 148 -2.12 -8.01 4.47
CA GLY A 148 -3.36 -7.65 3.79
C GLY A 148 -3.72 -6.17 3.95
N MET A 149 -3.51 -5.61 5.14
CA MET A 149 -3.70 -4.18 5.39
C MET A 149 -2.75 -3.32 4.55
N GLN A 150 -1.51 -3.79 4.35
CA GLN A 150 -0.54 -3.14 3.45
C GLN A 150 -1.00 -3.22 1.99
N GLN A 151 -1.50 -4.38 1.55
CA GLN A 151 -2.04 -4.59 0.20
C GLN A 151 -3.23 -3.66 -0.08
N TYR A 152 -4.18 -3.56 0.86
CA TYR A 152 -5.28 -2.58 0.76
C TYR A 152 -4.75 -1.16 0.60
N ALA A 153 -3.83 -0.75 1.47
CA ALA A 153 -3.29 0.60 1.42
C ALA A 153 -2.56 0.89 0.10
N ASP A 154 -1.88 -0.08 -0.48
CA ASP A 154 -1.17 0.10 -1.76
C ASP A 154 -2.14 0.19 -2.94
N SER A 155 -3.16 -0.66 -3.00
CA SER A 155 -4.19 -0.60 -4.04
C SER A 155 -5.00 0.70 -3.95
N TYR A 156 -5.37 1.12 -2.75
CA TYR A 156 -6.07 2.40 -2.56
C TYR A 156 -5.20 3.59 -2.92
N ARG A 157 -3.93 3.61 -2.50
CA ARG A 157 -2.99 4.68 -2.86
C ARG A 157 -2.85 4.84 -4.37
N LYS A 158 -2.71 3.72 -5.08
CA LYS A 158 -2.67 3.72 -6.55
C LYS A 158 -3.92 4.34 -7.13
N LYS A 159 -5.10 3.88 -6.70
CA LYS A 159 -6.39 4.36 -7.20
C LYS A 159 -6.65 5.83 -6.85
N ILE A 160 -6.25 6.27 -5.65
CA ILE A 160 -6.31 7.67 -5.22
C ILE A 160 -5.44 8.55 -6.13
N GLY A 161 -4.21 8.11 -6.43
CA GLY A 161 -3.33 8.82 -7.35
C GLY A 161 -3.94 9.00 -8.75
N GLU A 162 -4.60 7.96 -9.29
CA GLU A 162 -5.31 8.03 -10.57
C GLU A 162 -6.49 9.02 -10.51
N ILE A 163 -7.29 8.98 -9.44
CA ILE A 163 -8.48 9.82 -9.25
C ILE A 163 -8.12 11.30 -9.05
N LEU A 164 -7.12 11.57 -8.24
CA LEU A 164 -6.71 12.92 -7.87
C LEU A 164 -5.63 13.50 -8.78
N HIS A 165 -5.18 12.74 -9.79
CA HIS A 165 -4.08 13.10 -10.68
C HIS A 165 -2.79 13.45 -9.92
N GLU A 166 -2.56 12.74 -8.81
CA GLU A 166 -1.33 12.85 -8.03
C GLU A 166 -0.37 11.76 -8.48
N GLU A 167 0.85 12.16 -8.84
CA GLU A 167 1.89 11.17 -9.06
C GLU A 167 2.11 10.41 -7.75
N SER A 168 1.97 9.08 -7.80
CA SER A 168 2.42 8.26 -6.70
C SER A 168 3.93 8.41 -6.65
N GLU A 169 4.45 9.25 -5.76
CA GLU A 169 5.87 9.19 -5.44
C GLU A 169 6.17 7.74 -5.09
N GLY A 170 7.02 7.11 -5.90
CA GLY A 170 7.52 5.77 -5.60
C GLY A 170 8.13 5.76 -4.19
N PRO A 171 8.31 4.61 -3.57
CA PRO A 171 8.89 4.56 -2.24
C PRO A 171 10.22 5.34 -2.25
N THR A 172 10.27 6.42 -1.48
CA THR A 172 11.46 7.30 -1.40
C THR A 172 12.71 6.54 -0.97
N SER A 173 12.54 5.37 -0.33
CA SER A 173 13.62 4.44 -0.02
C SER A 173 14.35 3.88 -1.24
N CYS A 174 13.76 3.96 -2.44
CA CYS A 174 14.40 3.57 -3.70
C CYS A 174 15.15 4.72 -4.38
N ILE A 175 15.01 5.95 -3.88
CA ILE A 175 15.72 7.12 -4.41
C ILE A 175 17.06 7.21 -3.67
N PRO A 176 18.20 7.00 -4.37
CA PRO A 176 19.50 7.16 -3.75
C PRO A 176 19.67 8.59 -3.26
N CYS A 177 19.91 8.78 -1.99
CA CYS A 177 20.20 10.08 -1.43
C CYS A 177 21.61 10.12 -0.83
N LYS A 178 22.29 11.24 -1.02
CA LYS A 178 23.56 11.48 -0.34
C LYS A 178 23.27 11.92 1.09
N GLN A 179 23.79 11.19 2.06
CA GLN A 179 23.69 11.57 3.47
C GLN A 179 25.09 11.90 3.99
N GLN A 180 25.24 13.09 4.54
CA GLN A 180 26.40 13.46 5.36
C GLN A 180 26.01 13.26 6.83
N ARG A 181 26.82 12.50 7.57
CA ARG A 181 26.57 12.18 8.96
C ARG A 181 27.87 12.31 9.76
N ASP A 182 27.90 13.28 10.66
CA ASP A 182 29.03 13.44 11.57
C ASP A 182 29.10 12.27 12.60
N PRO A 183 30.27 11.72 12.85
CA PRO A 183 31.59 12.07 12.27
C PRO A 183 31.95 11.26 10.99
N TYR A 184 30.97 10.69 10.28
CA TYR A 184 31.24 9.78 9.17
C TYR A 184 31.38 10.52 7.84
N ASP A 185 32.57 10.45 7.21
CA ASP A 185 32.85 11.05 5.91
C ASP A 185 32.37 10.14 4.74
N TRP A 186 31.10 10.24 4.41
CA TRP A 186 30.50 9.52 3.29
C TRP A 186 31.10 9.92 1.95
N TYR A 187 31.36 11.21 1.75
CA TYR A 187 31.90 11.70 0.47
C TYR A 187 33.33 11.26 0.24
N GLY A 188 34.19 11.38 1.24
CA GLY A 188 35.58 10.93 1.15
C GLY A 188 35.67 9.45 0.83
N ARG A 189 34.87 8.62 1.53
CA ARG A 189 34.80 7.19 1.23
C ARG A 189 34.30 6.90 -0.19
N HIS A 190 33.30 7.61 -0.65
CA HIS A 190 32.77 7.45 -2.01
C HIS A 190 33.83 7.79 -3.07
N GLU A 191 34.55 8.89 -2.90
CA GLU A 191 35.63 9.28 -3.82
C GLU A 191 36.77 8.26 -3.84
N GLU A 192 37.12 7.70 -2.70
CA GLU A 192 38.11 6.65 -2.59
C GLU A 192 37.69 5.39 -3.37
N ILE A 193 36.43 4.96 -3.22
CA ILE A 193 35.86 3.86 -4.00
C ILE A 193 35.97 4.14 -5.51
N LEU A 194 35.60 5.34 -5.94
CA LEU A 194 35.69 5.73 -7.36
C LEU A 194 37.14 5.70 -7.87
N LYS A 195 38.08 6.18 -7.07
CA LYS A 195 39.52 6.14 -7.39
C LYS A 195 40.03 4.74 -7.55
N LEU A 196 39.71 3.85 -6.61
CA LEU A 196 40.07 2.45 -6.67
C LEU A 196 39.48 1.72 -7.87
N ASN A 197 38.22 1.99 -8.21
CA ASN A 197 37.55 1.42 -9.38
C ASN A 197 38.17 1.85 -10.70
N LYS A 198 38.72 3.07 -10.78
CA LYS A 198 39.48 3.56 -11.96
C LYS A 198 40.83 2.83 -12.10
N GLN A 199 41.44 2.42 -11.00
CA GLN A 199 42.72 1.70 -11.03
C GLN A 199 42.55 0.23 -11.41
N SER A 200 41.52 -0.42 -10.88
CA SER A 200 41.21 -1.82 -11.19
C SER A 200 39.72 -2.11 -10.99
N ALA A 201 39.09 -2.70 -12.00
CA ALA A 201 37.68 -3.13 -11.89
C ALA A 201 37.58 -4.26 -10.85
N PRO A 202 36.61 -4.21 -9.93
CA PRO A 202 36.35 -5.28 -8.98
C PRO A 202 35.74 -6.51 -9.66
N GLU A 203 36.05 -7.70 -9.14
CA GLU A 203 35.40 -8.96 -9.51
C GLU A 203 34.16 -9.20 -8.64
N VAL A 204 34.20 -8.68 -7.41
CA VAL A 204 33.10 -8.78 -6.46
C VAL A 204 32.84 -7.41 -5.84
N VAL A 205 31.58 -7.04 -5.73
CA VAL A 205 31.12 -5.82 -5.06
C VAL A 205 30.25 -6.22 -3.88
N MET A 206 30.62 -5.76 -2.68
CA MET A 206 29.86 -5.96 -1.45
C MET A 206 29.13 -4.68 -1.10
N ILE A 207 27.79 -4.70 -1.07
CA ILE A 207 26.95 -3.57 -0.67
C ILE A 207 26.34 -3.89 0.69
N GLY A 208 26.41 -2.95 1.63
CA GLY A 208 25.83 -3.15 2.96
C GLY A 208 25.99 -1.97 3.89
N ASN A 209 25.62 -2.17 5.12
CA ASN A 209 25.67 -1.21 6.22
C ASN A 209 27.03 -1.22 6.95
N SER A 210 27.07 -0.74 8.19
CA SER A 210 28.26 -0.70 9.05
C SER A 210 28.92 -2.08 9.25
N ILE A 211 28.16 -3.16 9.28
CA ILE A 211 28.73 -4.52 9.42
C ILE A 211 29.60 -4.84 8.21
N THR A 212 29.10 -4.58 7.01
CA THR A 212 29.87 -4.76 5.77
C THR A 212 31.06 -3.79 5.73
N HIS A 213 30.85 -2.52 6.10
CA HIS A 213 31.89 -1.49 6.12
C HIS A 213 33.09 -1.90 6.98
N PHE A 214 32.83 -2.37 8.20
CA PHE A 214 33.86 -2.71 9.17
C PHE A 214 34.37 -4.17 9.08
N TRP A 215 33.84 -4.96 8.15
CA TRP A 215 34.27 -6.36 8.01
C TRP A 215 35.72 -6.48 7.51
N GLY A 216 36.05 -5.86 6.38
CA GLY A 216 37.36 -5.88 5.77
C GLY A 216 37.36 -5.35 4.33
N GLY A 217 38.48 -5.41 3.66
CA GLY A 217 38.65 -5.03 2.26
C GLY A 217 38.78 -3.54 2.01
N GLU A 218 39.03 -3.21 0.75
CA GLU A 218 39.22 -1.81 0.31
C GLU A 218 37.90 -1.13 -0.11
N PRO A 219 37.74 0.17 0.17
CA PRO A 219 38.63 1.05 0.94
C PRO A 219 38.68 0.66 2.41
N ILE A 220 39.90 0.75 2.98
CA ILE A 220 40.12 0.35 4.36
C ILE A 220 39.37 1.27 5.32
N ALA A 221 38.48 0.70 6.13
CA ALA A 221 37.80 1.44 7.21
C ALA A 221 38.81 1.66 8.38
N HIS A 222 38.61 2.78 9.12
CA HIS A 222 39.44 3.07 10.30
C HIS A 222 39.32 2.01 11.40
N ASN A 223 38.22 1.29 11.46
CA ASN A 223 38.00 0.10 12.28
C ASN A 223 37.68 -1.10 11.39
N GLN A 224 38.32 -2.22 11.62
CA GLN A 224 38.02 -3.47 10.92
C GLN A 224 37.95 -4.60 11.96
N PHE A 225 36.90 -5.38 11.92
CA PHE A 225 36.62 -6.42 12.92
C PHE A 225 36.66 -7.84 12.34
N GLY A 226 36.82 -8.00 11.04
CA GLY A 226 36.74 -9.29 10.38
C GLY A 226 37.78 -9.51 9.26
N THR A 227 38.95 -8.86 9.33
CA THR A 227 39.98 -8.94 8.28
C THR A 227 40.43 -10.35 8.00
N GLU A 228 40.63 -11.17 9.03
CA GLU A 228 41.07 -12.57 8.86
C GLU A 228 40.01 -13.38 8.07
N SER A 229 38.75 -13.25 8.40
CA SER A 229 37.68 -13.93 7.68
C SER A 229 37.51 -13.38 6.26
N TRP A 230 37.70 -12.09 6.08
CA TRP A 230 37.67 -11.43 4.77
C TRP A 230 38.79 -11.98 3.88
N ASP A 231 40.01 -11.99 4.36
CA ASP A 231 41.18 -12.46 3.61
C ASP A 231 41.06 -13.95 3.26
N LYS A 232 40.52 -14.76 4.15
CA LYS A 232 40.25 -16.17 3.91
C LYS A 232 39.24 -16.42 2.82
N LEU A 233 38.11 -15.64 2.82
CA LEU A 233 37.01 -15.81 1.87
C LEU A 233 37.34 -15.27 0.49
N PHE A 234 38.05 -14.14 0.44
CA PHE A 234 38.28 -13.41 -0.80
C PHE A 234 39.72 -13.44 -1.29
N LYS A 235 40.51 -14.43 -0.81
CA LYS A 235 41.93 -14.60 -1.22
C LYS A 235 42.07 -14.61 -2.74
N GLY A 236 42.86 -13.67 -3.25
CA GLY A 236 43.14 -13.56 -4.69
C GLY A 236 41.99 -12.98 -5.52
N LYS A 237 40.96 -12.46 -4.90
CA LYS A 237 39.87 -11.77 -5.57
C LYS A 237 39.94 -10.25 -5.38
N ARG A 238 39.61 -9.50 -6.41
CA ARG A 238 39.47 -8.05 -6.30
C ARG A 238 38.05 -7.75 -5.80
N VAL A 239 37.92 -7.52 -4.50
CA VAL A 239 36.63 -7.21 -3.87
C VAL A 239 36.57 -5.74 -3.51
N ARG A 240 35.47 -5.10 -3.83
CA ARG A 240 35.23 -3.72 -3.42
C ARG A 240 34.14 -3.68 -2.35
N ASN A 241 34.50 -3.12 -1.20
CA ASN A 241 33.61 -2.98 -0.07
C ASN A 241 32.88 -1.63 -0.14
N LEU A 242 31.58 -1.66 -0.54
CA LEU A 242 30.69 -0.50 -0.57
C LEU A 242 29.79 -0.45 0.66
N GLY A 243 30.19 -1.01 1.79
CA GLY A 243 29.52 -0.82 3.06
C GLY A 243 29.68 0.61 3.57
N PHE A 244 28.61 1.17 4.13
CA PHE A 244 28.58 2.49 4.77
C PHE A 244 28.07 2.36 6.20
N GLY A 245 28.73 2.96 7.17
CA GLY A 245 28.42 2.88 8.59
C GLY A 245 28.01 4.20 9.22
#